data_f8a2d3779dfe47f134404de051b4b9a2
#
_entry.id   f8a2d3779dfe47f134404de051b4b9a2
#
_cell.length_a   1.000
_cell.length_b   1.000
_cell.length_c   1.000
_cell.angle_alpha   90.00
_cell.angle_beta   90.00
_cell.angle_gamma   90.00
#
_symmetry.space_group_name_H-M   'P 1'
#
loop_
_entity.id
_entity.type
_entity.pdbx_description
1 polymer ?
#
loop_
_entity_poly.entity_id
_entity_poly.type
_entity_poly.pdbx_seq_one_letter_code
_entity_poly.pdbx_strand_id
1 'polypeptide(L)'
;MYLIIHETGHLIFYITVISTILLLFRKTGKKLFTPKHLLIGLVSVLFIDLDHLIDYFLYYGFSFNLHDFALGTQFAYSGKVYVFFHSWELLLLLLTAGFYQIKKKNNYVLFVITLGMLSHVLYDTAYYSFPLIDYSLVYRIIKNFDISVFRGY
;
A
#
# COMPACT_ATOMS: atom_id res chain seq x y z
N MET A 1 -9.23 -17.18 5.78
CA MET A 1 -8.47 -16.98 7.04
C MET A 1 -7.18 -16.19 6.80
N TYR A 2 -6.36 -16.56 5.81
CA TYR A 2 -5.09 -15.83 5.51
C TYR A 2 -5.28 -14.34 5.21
N LEU A 3 -6.23 -13.96 4.35
CA LEU A 3 -6.49 -12.56 4.01
C LEU A 3 -6.79 -11.71 5.24
N ILE A 4 -7.66 -12.17 6.14
CA ILE A 4 -8.04 -11.42 7.36
C ILE A 4 -6.82 -11.24 8.28
N ILE A 5 -5.98 -12.25 8.42
CA ILE A 5 -4.77 -12.18 9.26
C ILE A 5 -3.79 -11.17 8.65
N HIS A 6 -3.61 -11.21 7.33
CA HIS A 6 -2.73 -10.31 6.60
C HIS A 6 -3.20 -8.86 6.75
N GLU A 7 -4.45 -8.56 6.45
CA GLU A 7 -5.04 -7.22 6.61
C GLU A 7 -4.96 -6.71 8.06
N THR A 8 -5.19 -7.59 9.03
CA THR A 8 -5.03 -7.23 10.45
C THR A 8 -3.58 -6.83 10.76
N GLY A 9 -2.62 -7.53 10.16
CA GLY A 9 -1.19 -7.21 10.28
C GLY A 9 -0.87 -5.80 9.78
N HIS A 10 -1.39 -5.40 8.61
CA HIS A 10 -1.24 -4.04 8.06
C HIS A 10 -1.78 -2.98 9.03
N LEU A 11 -2.98 -3.20 9.58
CA LEU A 11 -3.61 -2.27 10.52
C LEU A 11 -2.79 -2.11 11.80
N ILE A 12 -2.32 -3.22 12.38
CA ILE A 12 -1.47 -3.21 13.59
C ILE A 12 -0.15 -2.48 13.30
N PHE A 13 0.47 -2.77 12.16
CA PHE A 13 1.73 -2.13 11.77
C PHE A 13 1.55 -0.62 11.60
N TYR A 14 0.50 -0.18 10.90
CA TYR A 14 0.15 1.23 10.75
C TYR A 14 -0.03 1.92 12.12
N ILE A 15 -0.83 1.33 13.02
CA ILE A 15 -1.06 1.88 14.36
C ILE A 15 0.26 2.00 15.13
N THR A 16 1.14 1.01 15.00
CA THR A 16 2.47 1.02 15.64
C THR A 16 3.34 2.15 15.11
N VAL A 17 3.40 2.33 13.79
CA VAL A 17 4.14 3.43 13.14
C VAL A 17 3.63 4.79 13.60
N ILE A 18 2.31 5.00 13.56
CA ILE A 18 1.71 6.27 13.99
C ILE A 18 1.93 6.55 15.47
N SER A 19 1.78 5.53 16.33
CA SER A 19 2.04 5.66 17.76
C SER A 19 3.49 6.06 18.05
N THR A 20 4.43 5.46 17.34
CA THR A 20 5.85 5.79 17.43
C THR A 20 6.11 7.24 17.01
N ILE A 21 5.53 7.70 15.90
CA ILE A 21 5.65 9.09 15.44
C ILE A 21 5.04 10.05 16.46
N LEU A 22 3.89 9.74 17.04
CA LEU A 22 3.26 10.55 18.09
C LEU A 22 4.11 10.64 19.36
N LEU A 23 4.78 9.56 19.75
CA LEU A 23 5.67 9.54 20.90
C LEU A 23 6.93 10.38 20.66
N LEU A 24 7.55 10.25 19.48
CA LEU A 24 8.78 10.96 19.13
C LEU A 24 8.55 12.45 18.86
N PHE A 25 7.41 12.80 18.26
CA PHE A 25 7.10 14.16 17.79
C PHE A 25 5.84 14.72 18.46
N ARG A 26 5.77 14.67 19.79
CA ARG A 26 4.58 15.04 20.60
C ARG A 26 3.89 16.35 20.21
N LYS A 27 4.66 17.42 19.91
CA LYS A 27 4.08 18.74 19.55
C LYS A 27 3.53 18.78 18.13
N THR A 28 4.33 18.31 17.16
CA THR A 28 3.97 18.32 15.74
C THR A 28 2.98 17.19 15.42
N GLY A 29 3.14 16.03 16.04
CA GLY A 29 2.29 14.87 15.83
C GLY A 29 0.82 15.13 16.19
N LYS A 30 0.51 15.90 17.23
CA LYS A 30 -0.88 16.24 17.59
C LYS A 30 -1.63 17.03 16.51
N LYS A 31 -0.93 17.87 15.73
CA LYS A 31 -1.54 18.56 14.58
C LYS A 31 -1.72 17.66 13.39
N LEU A 32 -0.77 16.75 13.17
CA LEU A 32 -0.74 15.83 12.04
C LEU A 32 -1.77 14.72 12.21
N PHE A 33 -1.92 14.16 13.40
CA PHE A 33 -2.75 12.99 13.69
C PHE A 33 -4.00 13.33 14.52
N THR A 34 -4.89 14.15 13.95
CA THR A 34 -6.26 14.28 14.47
C THR A 34 -7.03 12.97 14.25
N PRO A 35 -8.13 12.70 14.99
CA PRO A 35 -8.95 11.50 14.75
C PRO A 35 -9.38 11.32 13.28
N LYS A 36 -9.67 12.43 12.59
CA LYS A 36 -9.98 12.42 11.16
C LYS A 36 -8.78 11.92 10.32
N HIS A 37 -7.59 12.41 10.60
CA HIS A 37 -6.38 12.00 9.89
C HIS A 37 -6.03 10.54 10.17
N LEU A 38 -6.19 10.07 11.42
CA LEU A 38 -5.98 8.67 11.76
C LEU A 38 -6.92 7.75 10.97
N LEU A 39 -8.20 8.13 10.87
CA LEU A 39 -9.18 7.38 10.09
C LEU A 39 -8.84 7.37 8.59
N ILE A 40 -8.46 8.51 8.03
CA ILE A 40 -8.05 8.60 6.61
C ILE A 40 -6.84 7.71 6.34
N GLY A 41 -5.84 7.74 7.21
CA GLY A 41 -4.67 6.88 7.07
C GLY A 41 -5.01 5.40 7.19
N LEU A 42 -5.88 5.03 8.13
CA LEU A 42 -6.36 3.66 8.29
C LEU A 42 -7.10 3.16 7.05
N VAL A 43 -7.98 4.00 6.48
CA VAL A 43 -8.68 3.68 5.23
C VAL A 43 -7.69 3.52 4.08
N SER A 44 -6.65 4.36 4.00
CA SER A 44 -5.66 4.26 2.92
C SER A 44 -4.77 3.02 3.00
N VAL A 45 -4.58 2.45 4.20
CA VAL A 45 -3.91 1.16 4.39
C VAL A 45 -4.65 0.04 3.67
N LEU A 46 -5.99 0.03 3.73
CA LEU A 46 -6.82 -0.99 3.07
C LEU A 46 -7.09 -0.65 1.59
N PHE A 47 -7.11 0.65 1.27
CA PHE A 47 -7.48 1.11 -0.07
C PHE A 47 -6.40 0.83 -1.12
N ILE A 48 -5.15 0.66 -0.69
CA ILE A 48 -4.04 0.33 -1.60
C ILE A 48 -4.29 -1.00 -2.32
N ASP A 49 -4.92 -1.98 -1.66
CA ASP A 49 -5.24 -3.29 -2.22
C ASP A 49 -6.34 -3.29 -3.29
N LEU A 50 -6.96 -2.15 -3.53
CA LEU A 50 -7.92 -2.06 -4.66
C LEU A 50 -7.26 -2.29 -6.02
N ASP A 51 -5.94 -2.15 -6.13
CA ASP A 51 -5.25 -2.48 -7.36
C ASP A 51 -5.20 -3.99 -7.64
N HIS A 52 -5.30 -4.84 -6.61
CA HIS A 52 -5.49 -6.28 -6.80
C HIS A 52 -6.80 -6.61 -7.54
N LEU A 53 -7.84 -5.77 -7.37
CA LEU A 53 -9.06 -5.88 -8.18
C LEU A 53 -8.80 -5.55 -9.65
N ILE A 54 -7.91 -4.61 -9.94
CA ILE A 54 -7.50 -4.29 -11.31
C ILE A 54 -6.84 -5.51 -11.94
N ASP A 55 -5.86 -6.11 -11.27
CA ASP A 55 -5.19 -7.34 -11.73
C ASP A 55 -6.19 -8.48 -11.93
N TYR A 56 -7.14 -8.64 -11.00
CA TYR A 56 -8.17 -9.65 -11.07
C TYR A 56 -9.05 -9.48 -12.32
N PHE A 57 -9.57 -8.27 -12.55
CA PHE A 57 -10.44 -7.99 -13.70
C PHE A 57 -9.70 -7.98 -15.04
N LEU A 58 -8.42 -7.67 -15.06
CA LEU A 58 -7.60 -7.79 -16.27
C LEU A 58 -7.46 -9.25 -16.71
N TYR A 59 -7.49 -10.20 -15.78
CA TYR A 59 -7.39 -11.62 -16.09
C TYR A 59 -8.77 -12.27 -16.31
N TYR A 60 -9.72 -12.10 -15.38
CA TYR A 60 -11.02 -12.77 -15.39
C TYR A 60 -12.14 -11.97 -16.10
N GLY A 61 -11.86 -10.76 -16.60
CA GLY A 61 -12.89 -9.86 -17.09
C GLY A 61 -13.80 -9.41 -15.94
N PHE A 62 -15.07 -9.14 -16.23
CA PHE A 62 -16.03 -8.67 -15.22
C PHE A 62 -16.68 -9.79 -14.39
N SER A 63 -16.19 -11.02 -14.49
CA SER A 63 -16.63 -12.12 -13.62
C SER A 63 -15.89 -12.06 -12.29
N PHE A 64 -16.60 -11.97 -11.17
CA PHE A 64 -15.99 -11.87 -9.84
C PHE A 64 -16.32 -13.10 -8.99
N ASN A 65 -15.28 -13.76 -8.49
CA ASN A 65 -15.34 -14.83 -7.50
C ASN A 65 -14.46 -14.45 -6.31
N LEU A 66 -15.10 -14.24 -5.16
CA LEU A 66 -14.41 -13.81 -3.94
C LEU A 66 -13.34 -14.82 -3.48
N HIS A 67 -13.58 -16.12 -3.66
CA HIS A 67 -12.62 -17.17 -3.28
C HIS A 67 -11.35 -17.08 -4.13
N ASP A 68 -11.48 -16.94 -5.43
CA ASP A 68 -10.35 -16.85 -6.36
C ASP A 68 -9.57 -15.56 -6.13
N PHE A 69 -10.29 -14.45 -5.90
CA PHE A 69 -9.68 -13.17 -5.53
C PHE A 69 -8.87 -13.27 -4.23
N ALA A 70 -9.47 -13.86 -3.19
CA ALA A 70 -8.80 -14.01 -1.88
C ALA A 70 -7.58 -14.94 -1.90
N LEU A 71 -7.49 -15.84 -2.87
CA LEU A 71 -6.33 -16.72 -3.10
C LEU A 71 -5.28 -16.10 -4.05
N GLY A 72 -5.56 -14.93 -4.65
CA GLY A 72 -4.65 -14.31 -5.61
C GLY A 72 -4.43 -15.13 -6.88
N THR A 73 -5.41 -15.96 -7.28
CA THR A 73 -5.28 -16.89 -8.41
C THR A 73 -5.02 -16.19 -9.74
N GLN A 74 -5.46 -14.93 -9.89
CA GLN A 74 -5.17 -14.09 -11.04
C GLN A 74 -3.67 -13.95 -11.31
N PHE A 75 -2.86 -13.83 -10.28
CA PHE A 75 -1.40 -13.69 -10.41
C PHE A 75 -0.77 -14.98 -10.92
N ALA A 76 -1.14 -16.12 -10.32
CA ALA A 76 -0.61 -17.43 -10.69
C ALA A 76 -0.99 -17.81 -12.15
N TYR A 77 -2.23 -17.51 -12.55
CA TYR A 77 -2.71 -17.91 -13.89
C TYR A 77 -2.34 -16.92 -14.99
N SER A 78 -2.29 -15.61 -14.69
CA SER A 78 -1.84 -14.62 -15.69
C SER A 78 -0.33 -14.59 -15.84
N GLY A 79 0.42 -15.01 -14.82
CA GLY A 79 1.86 -14.81 -14.73
C GLY A 79 2.28 -13.35 -14.65
N LYS A 80 1.34 -12.44 -14.29
CA LYS A 80 1.54 -10.99 -14.25
C LYS A 80 1.12 -10.40 -12.92
N VAL A 81 1.84 -9.35 -12.48
CA VAL A 81 1.54 -8.57 -11.28
C VAL A 81 1.68 -7.09 -11.61
N TYR A 82 0.56 -6.39 -11.77
CA TYR A 82 0.58 -4.95 -12.07
C TYR A 82 0.66 -4.12 -10.80
N VAL A 83 -0.25 -4.31 -9.83
CA VAL A 83 -0.32 -3.67 -8.50
C VAL A 83 0.23 -2.24 -8.45
N PHE A 84 -0.38 -1.35 -9.22
CA PHE A 84 0.12 0.01 -9.48
C PHE A 84 0.27 0.86 -8.22
N PHE A 85 -0.62 0.68 -7.23
CA PHE A 85 -0.57 1.44 -5.98
C PHE A 85 0.57 0.99 -5.07
N HIS A 86 1.02 -0.26 -5.21
CA HIS A 86 2.17 -0.81 -4.51
C HIS A 86 3.47 -0.41 -5.23
N SER A 87 3.75 0.90 -5.36
CA SER A 87 4.97 1.35 -6.03
C SER A 87 5.67 2.48 -5.30
N TRP A 88 6.99 2.36 -5.18
CA TRP A 88 7.83 3.40 -4.58
C TRP A 88 7.71 4.73 -5.29
N GLU A 89 7.59 4.71 -6.63
CA GLU A 89 7.48 5.91 -7.46
C GLU A 89 6.19 6.67 -7.14
N LEU A 90 5.07 5.98 -7.02
CA LEU A 90 3.80 6.59 -6.63
C LEU A 90 3.88 7.14 -5.19
N LEU A 91 4.43 6.35 -4.26
CA LEU A 91 4.59 6.78 -2.87
C LEU A 91 5.47 8.02 -2.76
N LEU A 92 6.57 8.09 -3.51
CA LEU A 92 7.45 9.26 -3.54
C LEU A 92 6.75 10.49 -4.13
N LEU A 93 5.97 10.32 -5.19
CA LEU A 93 5.17 11.38 -5.80
C LEU A 93 4.14 11.92 -4.80
N LEU A 94 3.37 11.03 -4.17
CA LEU A 94 2.36 11.40 -3.18
C LEU A 94 2.97 12.06 -1.94
N LEU A 95 4.13 11.57 -1.48
CA LEU A 95 4.87 12.14 -0.36
C LEU A 95 5.32 13.58 -0.67
N THR A 96 5.87 13.79 -1.85
CA THR A 96 6.31 15.12 -2.32
C THR A 96 5.13 16.09 -2.42
N ALA A 97 4.03 15.65 -3.02
CA ALA A 97 2.80 16.42 -3.11
C ALA A 97 2.17 16.70 -1.73
N GLY A 98 2.25 15.74 -0.80
CA GLY A 98 1.82 15.88 0.58
C GLY A 98 2.61 16.95 1.33
N PHE A 99 3.93 16.93 1.24
CA PHE A 99 4.78 18.00 1.81
C PHE A 99 4.49 19.38 1.20
N TYR A 100 4.26 19.45 -0.10
CA TYR A 100 3.86 20.69 -0.77
C TYR A 100 2.53 21.21 -0.19
N GLN A 101 1.52 20.34 -0.01
CA GLN A 101 0.22 20.73 0.56
C GLN A 101 0.35 21.18 2.01
N ILE A 102 1.16 20.52 2.82
CA ILE A 102 1.46 20.96 4.21
C ILE A 102 2.05 22.36 4.19
N LYS A 103 3.09 22.57 3.39
CA LYS A 103 3.82 23.85 3.35
C LYS A 103 2.99 25.02 2.84
N LYS A 104 2.14 24.79 1.84
CA LYS A 104 1.37 25.85 1.16
C LYS A 104 -0.04 26.04 1.72
N LYS A 105 -0.69 24.98 2.20
CA LYS A 105 -2.11 24.99 2.56
C LYS A 105 -2.37 24.52 3.99
N ASN A 106 -1.33 24.17 4.76
CA ASN A 106 -1.46 23.53 6.08
C ASN A 106 -2.41 22.30 6.06
N ASN A 107 -2.43 21.57 4.93
CA ASN A 107 -3.29 20.42 4.69
C ASN A 107 -2.46 19.13 4.78
N TYR A 108 -2.81 18.26 5.73
CA TYR A 108 -2.08 17.03 6.05
C TYR A 108 -2.69 15.77 5.41
N VAL A 109 -3.84 15.88 4.76
CA VAL A 109 -4.61 14.72 4.27
C VAL A 109 -3.79 13.83 3.35
N LEU A 110 -3.19 14.42 2.29
CA LEU A 110 -2.41 13.64 1.34
C LEU A 110 -1.17 13.00 1.97
N PHE A 111 -0.53 13.68 2.89
CA PHE A 111 0.62 13.15 3.63
C PHE A 111 0.21 11.93 4.48
N VAL A 112 -0.94 12.00 5.15
CA VAL A 112 -1.45 10.90 5.98
C VAL A 112 -1.88 9.70 5.11
N ILE A 113 -2.50 9.94 3.95
CA ILE A 113 -2.78 8.89 2.96
C ILE A 113 -1.48 8.19 2.57
N THR A 114 -0.45 8.96 2.22
CA THR A 114 0.85 8.40 1.83
C THR A 114 1.49 7.58 2.96
N LEU A 115 1.38 8.04 4.22
CA LEU A 115 1.87 7.26 5.36
C LEU A 115 1.14 5.93 5.53
N GLY A 116 -0.18 5.90 5.30
CA GLY A 116 -0.95 4.67 5.32
C GLY A 116 -0.48 3.70 4.24
N MET A 117 -0.42 4.15 3.00
CA MET A 117 0.08 3.35 1.87
C MET A 117 1.53 2.90 2.06
N LEU A 118 2.41 3.79 2.54
CA LEU A 118 3.80 3.45 2.83
C LEU A 118 3.92 2.37 3.90
N SER A 119 3.13 2.47 4.98
CA SER A 119 3.15 1.44 6.03
C SER A 119 2.68 0.09 5.50
N HIS A 120 1.70 0.06 4.60
CA HIS A 120 1.24 -1.16 3.93
C HIS A 120 2.40 -1.81 3.14
N VAL A 121 2.99 -1.09 2.19
CA VAL A 121 4.09 -1.63 1.36
C VAL A 121 5.29 -2.06 2.20
N LEU A 122 5.61 -1.35 3.29
CA LEU A 122 6.69 -1.75 4.20
C LEU A 122 6.35 -3.05 4.95
N TYR A 123 5.11 -3.21 5.37
CA TYR A 123 4.67 -4.45 6.00
C TYR A 123 4.77 -5.63 5.03
N ASP A 124 4.27 -5.50 3.79
CA ASP A 124 4.39 -6.52 2.76
C ASP A 124 5.83 -6.92 2.48
N THR A 125 6.69 -5.91 2.31
CA THR A 125 8.13 -6.13 2.13
C THR A 125 8.72 -6.97 3.24
N ALA A 126 8.35 -6.68 4.50
CA ALA A 126 8.83 -7.42 5.66
C ALA A 126 8.18 -8.81 5.79
N TYR A 127 6.88 -8.90 5.56
CA TYR A 127 6.10 -10.13 5.73
C TYR A 127 6.47 -11.19 4.69
N TYR A 128 6.56 -10.80 3.42
CA TYR A 128 6.91 -11.70 2.32
C TYR A 128 8.41 -11.79 2.07
N SER A 129 9.23 -10.99 2.75
CA SER A 129 10.68 -10.87 2.50
C SER A 129 11.02 -10.52 1.06
N PHE A 130 10.16 -9.75 0.39
CA PHE A 130 10.41 -9.29 -0.97
C PHE A 130 11.50 -8.23 -1.01
N PRO A 131 12.41 -8.26 -1.99
CA PRO A 131 13.34 -7.18 -2.24
C PRO A 131 12.59 -5.87 -2.50
N LEU A 132 13.11 -4.75 -1.98
CA LEU A 132 12.51 -3.42 -2.19
C LEU A 132 12.31 -3.07 -3.66
N ILE A 133 13.18 -3.58 -4.53
CA ILE A 133 13.12 -3.33 -5.98
C ILE A 133 11.86 -3.92 -6.63
N ASP A 134 11.27 -4.97 -6.07
CA ASP A 134 10.10 -5.64 -6.63
C ASP A 134 8.86 -4.72 -6.61
N TYR A 135 8.82 -3.79 -5.66
CA TYR A 135 7.80 -2.73 -5.60
C TYR A 135 8.13 -1.49 -6.44
N SER A 136 9.20 -1.50 -7.24
CA SER A 136 9.42 -0.43 -8.23
C SER A 136 8.54 -0.67 -9.47
N LEU A 137 7.66 0.31 -9.77
CA LEU A 137 6.85 0.27 -10.99
C LEU A 137 7.72 0.27 -12.25
N VAL A 138 8.78 1.06 -12.25
CA VAL A 138 9.73 1.12 -13.38
C VAL A 138 10.38 -0.24 -13.59
N TYR A 139 10.82 -0.91 -12.53
CA TYR A 139 11.41 -2.25 -12.62
C TYR A 139 10.40 -3.27 -13.16
N ARG A 140 9.16 -3.26 -12.66
CA ARG A 140 8.09 -4.15 -13.15
C ARG A 140 7.75 -3.90 -14.62
N ILE A 141 7.72 -2.66 -15.07
CA ILE A 141 7.54 -2.33 -16.50
C ILE A 141 8.64 -2.94 -17.33
N ILE A 142 9.92 -2.76 -16.93
CA ILE A 142 11.09 -3.33 -17.66
C ILE A 142 11.00 -4.87 -17.71
N LYS A 143 10.49 -5.49 -16.65
CA LYS A 143 10.26 -6.95 -16.56
C LYS A 143 8.93 -7.40 -17.17
N ASN A 144 8.23 -6.50 -17.89
CA ASN A 144 6.92 -6.79 -18.48
C ASN A 144 5.90 -7.33 -17.46
N PHE A 145 5.97 -6.84 -16.22
CA PHE A 145 5.13 -7.24 -15.09
C PHE A 145 5.14 -8.75 -14.78
N ASP A 146 6.20 -9.44 -15.13
CA ASP A 146 6.35 -10.87 -14.89
C ASP A 146 6.31 -11.17 -13.38
N ILE A 147 5.51 -12.18 -12.99
CA ILE A 147 5.33 -12.57 -11.59
C ILE A 147 6.64 -13.01 -10.94
N SER A 148 7.61 -13.51 -11.71
CA SER A 148 8.92 -13.93 -11.19
C SER A 148 9.75 -12.78 -10.59
N VAL A 149 9.31 -11.51 -10.79
CA VAL A 149 9.86 -10.35 -10.09
C VAL A 149 9.68 -10.51 -8.58
N PHE A 150 8.50 -10.96 -8.14
CA PHE A 150 8.23 -11.24 -6.75
C PHE A 150 8.74 -12.65 -6.43
N ARG A 151 9.99 -12.74 -5.99
CA ARG A 151 10.68 -13.99 -5.67
C ARG A 151 9.95 -14.72 -4.54
N GLY A 152 9.21 -15.75 -4.86
CA GLY A 152 8.42 -16.55 -3.90
C GLY A 152 7.13 -17.09 -4.50
N TYR A 153 6.78 -16.68 -5.72
CA TYR A 153 5.74 -17.30 -6.54
C TYR A 153 6.31 -18.27 -7.53
#